data_569a6c9341725da361620914a6dbeba1
#
_entry.id   569a6c9341725da361620914a6dbeba1
#
_cell.length_a   1.000
_cell.length_b   1.000
_cell.length_c   1.000
_cell.angle_alpha   90.00
_cell.angle_beta   90.00
_cell.angle_gamma   90.00
#
_symmetry.space_group_name_H-M   'P 1'
#
loop_
_entity.id
_entity.type
_entity.pdbx_description
1 polymer ?
#
loop_
_entity_poly.entity_id
_entity_poly.type
_entity_poly.pdbx_seq_one_letter_code
_entity_poly.pdbx_strand_id
1 'polypeptide(L)' 'MSDEQEKLIKTTIYLEEEVLEALHELARDYSNETGQKWSKGAVIRVALSEFFSKRGKIL' A
#
# COMPACT_ATOMS: atom_id res chain seq x y z
N MET A 1 -19.26 11.79 -4.48
CA MET A 1 -18.79 11.43 -4.28
C MET A 1 -17.86 10.72 -4.86
N SER A 2 -17.95 9.90 -5.18
CA SER A 2 -16.92 9.09 -5.64
C SER A 2 -16.18 9.64 -6.80
N ASP A 3 -16.69 10.56 -7.47
CA ASP A 3 -16.00 11.10 -8.56
C ASP A 3 -14.77 11.79 -8.16
N GLU A 4 -14.71 12.21 -6.93
CA GLU A 4 -13.57 12.91 -6.51
C GLU A 4 -12.47 12.01 -6.14
N GLN A 5 -12.70 10.71 -6.13
CA GLN A 5 -11.66 9.79 -5.79
C GLN A 5 -10.73 9.62 -6.95
N GLU A 6 -9.47 9.48 -6.65
CA GLU A 6 -8.51 9.25 -7.68
C GLU A 6 -8.72 7.91 -8.30
N LYS A 7 -8.56 7.85 -9.59
CA LYS A 7 -8.60 6.58 -10.27
C LYS A 7 -7.38 5.77 -9.94
N LEU A 8 -7.56 4.47 -9.84
CA LEU A 8 -6.43 3.58 -9.68
C LEU A 8 -5.88 3.27 -11.06
N ILE A 9 -4.60 3.53 -11.22
CA ILE A 9 -3.93 3.29 -12.49
C ILE A 9 -2.98 2.14 -12.30
N LYS A 10 -3.11 1.13 -13.16
CA LYS A 10 -2.27 -0.03 -13.05
C LYS A 10 -0.83 0.33 -13.32
N THR A 11 0.04 -0.06 -12.42
CA THR A 11 1.46 0.22 -12.54
C THR A 11 2.23 -1.00 -12.08
N THR A 12 3.28 -1.32 -12.80
CA THR A 12 4.10 -2.48 -12.46
C THR A 12 5.44 -2.00 -11.93
N ILE A 13 5.87 -2.58 -10.82
CA ILE A 13 7.19 -2.29 -10.27
C ILE A 13 7.88 -3.59 -9.96
N TYR A 14 9.19 -3.51 -9.89
CA TYR A 14 10.01 -4.67 -9.51
C TYR A 14 10.44 -4.49 -8.08
N LEU A 15 10.34 -5.55 -7.31
CA LEU A 15 10.73 -5.53 -5.91
C LEU A 15 11.76 -6.60 -5.66
N GLU A 16 12.64 -6.31 -4.74
CA GLU A 16 13.57 -7.31 -4.29
C GLU A 16 12.84 -8.38 -3.50
N GLU A 17 13.41 -9.56 -3.50
CA GLU A 17 12.75 -10.69 -2.89
C GLU A 17 12.46 -10.46 -1.42
N GLU A 18 13.42 -9.87 -0.70
CA GLU A 18 13.24 -9.60 0.71
C GLU A 18 12.10 -8.63 0.95
N VAL A 19 12.01 -7.62 0.09
CA VAL A 19 10.95 -6.64 0.23
C VAL A 19 9.60 -7.27 -0.03
N LEU A 20 9.53 -8.16 -1.01
CA LEU A 20 8.28 -8.83 -1.31
C LEU A 20 7.83 -9.70 -0.13
N GLU A 21 8.77 -10.39 0.49
CA GLU A 21 8.43 -11.22 1.64
C GLU A 21 7.93 -10.38 2.81
N ALA A 22 8.61 -9.26 3.06
CA ALA A 22 8.18 -8.36 4.12
C ALA A 22 6.78 -7.83 3.84
N LEU A 23 6.49 -7.57 2.58
CA LEU A 23 5.20 -7.06 2.19
C LEU A 23 4.11 -8.08 2.47
N HIS A 24 4.38 -9.35 2.15
CA HIS A 24 3.41 -10.39 2.44
C HIS A 24 3.17 -10.53 3.93
N GLU A 25 4.21 -10.46 4.72
CA GLU A 25 4.06 -10.56 6.17
C GLU A 25 3.26 -9.41 6.73
N LEU A 26 3.52 -8.21 6.24
CA LEU A 26 2.83 -7.04 6.74
C LEU A 26 1.36 -7.09 6.37
N ALA A 27 1.06 -7.53 5.14
CA ALA A 27 -0.33 -7.64 4.73
C ALA A 27 -1.07 -8.64 5.61
N ARG A 28 -0.42 -9.75 5.96
CA ARG A 28 -1.02 -10.74 6.83
C ARG A 28 -1.25 -10.16 8.22
N ASP A 29 -0.24 -9.45 8.74
CA ASP A 29 -0.35 -8.90 10.07
C ASP A 29 -1.46 -7.87 10.16
N TYR A 30 -1.53 -7.00 9.16
CA TYR A 30 -2.59 -5.99 9.14
C TYR A 30 -3.96 -6.65 9.01
N SER A 31 -4.06 -7.71 8.23
CA SER A 31 -5.34 -8.42 8.11
C SER A 31 -5.75 -8.97 9.45
N ASN A 32 -4.81 -9.54 10.19
CA ASN A 32 -5.11 -10.10 11.49
C ASN A 32 -5.48 -9.01 12.49
N GLU A 33 -4.77 -7.89 12.46
CA GLU A 33 -4.99 -6.82 13.44
C GLU A 33 -6.31 -6.12 13.20
N THR A 34 -6.65 -5.88 11.95
CA THR A 34 -7.83 -5.10 11.65
C THR A 34 -9.08 -5.92 11.41
N GLY A 35 -8.92 -7.22 11.21
CA GLY A 35 -10.05 -8.05 10.87
C GLY A 35 -10.51 -7.88 9.44
N GLN A 36 -9.79 -7.12 8.64
CA GLN A 36 -10.11 -6.92 7.24
C GLN A 36 -8.97 -7.45 6.40
N LYS A 37 -9.31 -7.86 5.18
CA LYS A 37 -8.30 -8.41 4.31
C LYS A 37 -7.48 -7.28 3.69
N TRP A 38 -6.17 -7.39 3.81
CA TRP A 38 -5.25 -6.44 3.22
C TRP A 38 -4.47 -7.14 2.13
N SER A 39 -4.45 -6.54 0.94
CA SER A 39 -3.68 -7.09 -0.17
C SER A 39 -2.31 -6.43 -0.21
N LYS A 40 -1.40 -7.02 -0.99
CA LYS A 40 -0.10 -6.42 -1.21
C LYS A 40 -0.26 -5.00 -1.75
N GLY A 41 -1.15 -4.85 -2.72
CA GLY A 41 -1.33 -3.54 -3.32
C GLY A 41 -1.79 -2.50 -2.33
N ALA A 42 -2.67 -2.89 -1.42
CA ALA A 42 -3.15 -1.96 -0.41
C ALA A 42 -2.02 -1.52 0.51
N VAL A 43 -1.17 -2.47 0.91
CA VAL A 43 -0.05 -2.13 1.77
C VAL A 43 0.92 -1.22 1.06
N ILE A 44 1.20 -1.50 -0.21
CA ILE A 44 2.09 -0.65 -0.98
C ILE A 44 1.55 0.78 -1.06
N ARG A 45 0.25 0.90 -1.32
CA ARG A 45 -0.33 2.24 -1.45
C ARG A 45 -0.24 3.01 -0.15
N VAL A 46 -0.46 2.33 0.98
CA VAL A 46 -0.34 3.01 2.26
C VAL A 46 1.12 3.42 2.52
N ALA A 47 2.06 2.53 2.21
CA ALA A 47 3.46 2.84 2.41
C ALA A 47 3.89 4.04 1.58
N LEU A 48 3.47 4.07 0.32
CA LEU A 48 3.81 5.19 -0.53
C LEU A 48 3.18 6.48 -0.04
N SER A 49 1.94 6.39 0.39
CA SER A 49 1.25 7.57 0.89
C SER A 49 1.95 8.14 2.10
N GLU A 50 2.38 7.28 3.01
CA GLU A 50 3.09 7.74 4.19
C GLU A 50 4.43 8.36 3.84
N PHE A 51 5.14 7.74 2.91
CA PHE A 51 6.43 8.26 2.51
C PHE A 51 6.27 9.64 1.86
N PHE A 52 5.32 9.75 0.94
CA PHE A 52 5.13 11.00 0.24
C PHE A 52 4.62 12.09 1.17
N SER A 53 3.83 11.72 2.16
CA SER A 53 3.38 12.71 3.13
C SER A 53 4.56 13.28 3.90
N LYS A 54 5.50 12.43 4.28
CA LYS A 54 6.68 12.90 4.98
C LYS A 54 7.49 13.84 4.12
N ARG A 55 7.44 13.65 2.81
CA ARG A 55 8.21 14.50 1.91
C ARG A 55 7.42 15.69 1.42
N GLY A 56 6.21 15.87 1.92
CA GLY A 56 5.40 17.01 1.55
C GLY A 56 4.80 16.94 0.18
N LYS A 57 4.70 15.73 -0.40
CA LYS A 57 4.15 15.57 -1.74
C LYS A 57 2.67 15.27 -1.74
N ILE A 58 2.17 14.68 -0.66
CA ILE A 58 0.76 14.36 -0.51
C ILE A 58 0.34 14.80 0.87
N LEU A 59 -0.81 15.39 0.96
CA LEU A 59 -1.31 15.86 2.26
C LEU A 59 -2.05 14.79 3.05
#